data_46e70fe1ea70d89d5f6e9fed3f68fd7c
#
_entry.id   46e70fe1ea70d89d5f6e9fed3f68fd7c
#
_cell.length_a   1.000
_cell.length_b   1.000
_cell.length_c   1.000
_cell.angle_alpha   90.00
_cell.angle_beta   90.00
_cell.angle_gamma   90.00
#
_symmetry.space_group_name_H-M   'P 1'
#
loop_
_entity.id
_entity.type
_entity.pdbx_description
1 polymer ?
#
loop_
_entity_poly.entity_id
_entity_poly.type
_entity_poly.pdbx_seq_one_letter_code
_entity_poly.pdbx_strand_id
1 'polypeptide(L)'
;MNIGVRGSKLAIEYAKQVEAQCFSSFESNLITIKTDGDIFENKSIQDIGGKGVFVSAIEQQLIDEKIDVAVHSFKDLPAVMDSRLEISAVLKRNDPRDCYIGTLFPKAKVGTGSF
;
A
#
# COMPACT_ATOMS: atom_id res chain seq x y z
N MET A 1 19.19 3.32 -1.95
CA MET A 1 17.98 3.82 -1.28
C MET A 1 17.05 2.64 -1.02
N ASN A 2 16.54 2.51 0.18
CA ASN A 2 15.67 1.41 0.60
C ASN A 2 14.21 1.86 0.62
N ILE A 3 13.36 1.23 -0.20
CA ILE A 3 11.93 1.55 -0.33
C ILE A 3 11.14 0.46 0.39
N GLY A 4 10.50 0.80 1.50
CA GLY A 4 9.68 -0.12 2.28
C GLY A 4 8.26 -0.24 1.72
N VAL A 5 7.74 -1.45 1.67
CA VAL A 5 6.42 -1.75 1.12
C VAL A 5 5.83 -3.01 1.76
N ARG A 6 4.50 -3.12 1.80
CA ARG A 6 3.82 -4.37 2.19
C ARG A 6 4.10 -5.50 1.18
N GLY A 7 4.06 -6.76 1.65
CA GLY A 7 4.29 -7.94 0.83
C GLY A 7 3.18 -8.30 -0.16
N SER A 8 2.05 -7.58 -0.20
CA SER A 8 0.97 -7.87 -1.16
C SER A 8 1.39 -7.54 -2.60
N LYS A 9 0.90 -8.32 -3.56
CA LYS A 9 1.19 -8.12 -4.99
C LYS A 9 0.89 -6.68 -5.44
N LEU A 10 -0.24 -6.13 -5.01
CA LEU A 10 -0.65 -4.76 -5.38
C LEU A 10 0.29 -3.71 -4.79
N ALA A 11 0.68 -3.86 -3.53
CA ALA A 11 1.60 -2.92 -2.89
C ALA A 11 2.98 -2.93 -3.56
N ILE A 12 3.48 -4.10 -3.93
CA ILE A 12 4.75 -4.24 -4.67
C ILE A 12 4.66 -3.56 -6.04
N GLU A 13 3.55 -3.70 -6.77
CA GLU A 13 3.37 -3.02 -8.06
C GLU A 13 3.32 -1.50 -7.90
N TYR A 14 2.70 -0.98 -6.85
CA TYR A 14 2.75 0.46 -6.54
C TYR A 14 4.17 0.93 -6.21
N ALA A 15 4.92 0.15 -5.44
CA ALA A 15 6.31 0.50 -5.11
C ALA A 15 7.19 0.54 -6.37
N LYS A 16 7.03 -0.40 -7.31
CA LYS A 16 7.72 -0.37 -8.60
C LYS A 16 7.36 0.88 -9.44
N GLN A 17 6.09 1.32 -9.40
CA GLN A 17 5.69 2.55 -10.07
C GLN A 17 6.36 3.78 -9.45
N VAL A 18 6.42 3.84 -8.12
CA VAL A 18 7.14 4.91 -7.39
C VAL A 18 8.62 4.89 -7.75
N GLU A 19 9.26 3.72 -7.71
CA GLU A 19 10.66 3.54 -8.07
C GLU A 19 10.94 4.05 -9.49
N ALA A 20 10.13 3.63 -10.47
CA ALA A 20 10.31 4.01 -11.87
C ALA A 20 10.07 5.52 -12.12
N GLN A 21 9.12 6.14 -11.41
CA GLN A 21 8.73 7.53 -11.66
C GLN A 21 9.57 8.54 -10.85
N CYS A 22 9.95 8.17 -9.63
CA CYS A 22 10.60 9.09 -8.71
C CYS A 22 12.09 8.82 -8.52
N PHE A 23 12.53 7.58 -8.71
CA PHE A 23 13.86 7.14 -8.31
C PHE A 23 14.66 6.45 -9.41
N SER A 24 14.24 6.59 -10.68
CA SER A 24 14.90 5.95 -11.83
C SER A 24 16.39 6.29 -11.99
N SER A 25 16.86 7.37 -11.40
CA SER A 25 18.26 7.79 -11.41
C SER A 25 19.07 7.31 -10.19
N PHE A 26 18.44 6.58 -9.29
CA PHE A 26 19.05 6.09 -8.05
C PHE A 26 19.08 4.56 -8.03
N GLU A 27 20.12 4.01 -7.43
CA GLU A 27 20.10 2.61 -7.05
C GLU A 27 19.14 2.44 -5.87
N SER A 28 18.09 1.63 -6.05
CA SER A 28 17.05 1.40 -5.05
C SER A 28 16.81 -0.09 -4.81
N ASN A 29 16.39 -0.41 -3.59
CA ASN A 29 16.03 -1.76 -3.16
C ASN A 29 14.60 -1.73 -2.60
N LEU A 30 13.72 -2.60 -3.10
CA LEU A 30 12.41 -2.81 -2.50
C LEU A 30 12.50 -3.77 -1.32
N ILE A 31 12.13 -3.29 -0.13
CA ILE A 31 12.13 -4.05 1.11
C ILE A 31 10.69 -4.37 1.50
N THR A 32 10.32 -5.65 1.42
CA THR A 32 9.00 -6.09 1.85
C THR A 32 8.93 -6.23 3.36
N ILE A 33 7.98 -5.55 3.97
CA ILE A 33 7.76 -5.55 5.41
C ILE A 33 6.47 -6.30 5.71
N LYS A 34 6.55 -7.33 6.53
CA LYS A 34 5.37 -8.04 7.03
C LYS A 34 4.69 -7.16 8.08
N THR A 35 3.41 -6.95 7.91
CA THR A 35 2.59 -6.22 8.87
C THR A 35 1.72 -7.21 9.67
N ASP A 36 1.26 -6.80 10.84
CA ASP A 36 0.37 -7.65 11.67
C ASP A 36 -0.91 -8.02 10.90
N GLY A 37 -1.38 -7.16 10.01
CA GLY A 37 -2.50 -7.46 9.13
C GLY A 37 -2.19 -8.57 8.10
N ASP A 38 -0.94 -8.73 7.69
CA ASP A 38 -0.53 -9.82 6.79
C ASP A 38 -0.37 -11.15 7.55
N ILE A 39 -0.12 -11.08 8.86
CA ILE A 39 0.00 -12.26 9.75
C ILE A 39 -1.40 -12.81 10.12
N PHE A 40 -2.40 -11.94 10.18
CA PHE A 40 -3.75 -12.27 10.63
C PHE A 40 -4.79 -12.24 9.48
N GLU A 41 -4.42 -12.66 8.28
CA GLU A 41 -5.33 -12.69 7.10
C GLU A 41 -6.70 -13.35 7.35
N ASN A 42 -6.81 -14.19 8.38
CA ASN A 42 -8.05 -14.92 8.73
C ASN A 42 -8.82 -14.31 9.92
N LYS A 43 -8.42 -13.17 10.46
CA LYS A 43 -9.13 -12.47 11.54
C LYS A 43 -9.81 -11.21 11.03
N SER A 44 -10.96 -10.86 11.59
CA SER A 44 -11.62 -9.61 11.18
C SER A 44 -10.77 -8.41 11.58
N ILE A 45 -10.78 -7.35 10.77
CA ILE A 45 -10.06 -6.09 11.05
C ILE A 45 -10.47 -5.50 12.41
N GLN A 46 -11.69 -5.79 12.87
CA GLN A 46 -12.21 -5.37 14.18
C GLN A 46 -11.54 -6.08 15.36
N ASP A 47 -11.11 -7.33 15.16
CA ASP A 47 -10.45 -8.14 16.19
C ASP A 47 -8.96 -7.79 16.37
N ILE A 48 -8.36 -7.06 15.40
CA ILE A 48 -6.91 -6.75 15.36
C ILE A 48 -6.60 -5.31 15.83
N GLY A 49 -7.61 -4.54 16.29
CA GLY A 49 -7.37 -3.20 16.84
C GLY A 49 -7.57 -2.02 15.89
N GLY A 50 -8.18 -2.23 14.71
CA GLY A 50 -8.65 -1.13 13.87
C GLY A 50 -7.66 -0.59 12.82
N LYS A 51 -7.99 0.55 12.23
CA LYS A 51 -7.19 1.24 11.20
C LYS A 51 -5.79 1.58 11.74
N GLY A 52 -4.75 1.27 10.98
CA GLY A 52 -3.37 1.62 11.33
C GLY A 52 -2.44 0.43 11.59
N VAL A 53 -2.96 -0.76 11.83
CA VAL A 53 -2.16 -1.98 12.09
C VAL A 53 -1.23 -2.35 10.91
N PHE A 54 -1.60 -1.94 9.70
CA PHE A 54 -0.80 -2.16 8.48
C PHE A 54 0.31 -1.14 8.27
N VAL A 55 0.22 0.00 8.92
CA VAL A 55 1.11 1.16 8.71
C VAL A 55 2.19 1.19 9.76
N SER A 56 1.86 0.90 11.01
CA SER A 56 2.77 1.07 12.15
C SER A 56 4.11 0.32 12.01
N ALA A 57 4.11 -0.89 11.44
CA ALA A 57 5.34 -1.65 11.25
C ALA A 57 6.27 -1.01 10.20
N ILE A 58 5.71 -0.41 9.14
CA ILE A 58 6.49 0.27 8.10
C ILE A 58 6.95 1.64 8.59
N GLU A 59 6.09 2.38 9.29
CA GLU A 59 6.46 3.65 9.92
C GLU A 59 7.60 3.48 10.92
N GLN A 60 7.59 2.40 11.70
CA GLN A 60 8.68 2.11 12.63
C GLN A 60 10.00 1.86 11.90
N GLN A 61 9.98 1.21 10.71
CA GLN A 61 11.19 1.02 9.91
C GLN A 61 11.76 2.35 9.37
N LEU A 62 10.88 3.33 9.05
CA LEU A 62 11.31 4.70 8.70
C LEU A 62 11.96 5.38 9.89
N ILE A 63 11.32 5.33 11.06
CA ILE A 63 11.81 5.95 12.30
C ILE A 63 13.15 5.34 12.74
N ASP A 64 13.31 4.03 12.53
CA ASP A 64 14.55 3.29 12.82
C ASP A 64 15.62 3.48 11.72
N GLU A 65 15.37 4.29 10.70
CA GLU A 65 16.27 4.55 9.57
C GLU A 65 16.69 3.29 8.80
N LYS A 66 15.86 2.23 8.84
CA LYS A 66 16.11 0.97 8.11
C LYS A 66 15.62 1.04 6.66
N ILE A 67 14.68 1.92 6.38
CA ILE A 67 14.20 2.29 5.05
C ILE A 67 14.20 3.81 4.92
N ASP A 68 14.38 4.31 3.71
CA ASP A 68 14.44 5.74 3.40
C ASP A 68 13.08 6.29 3.01
N VAL A 69 12.25 5.45 2.39
CA VAL A 69 10.90 5.80 1.88
C VAL A 69 9.94 4.65 2.13
N ALA A 70 8.72 4.95 2.51
CA ALA A 70 7.61 3.99 2.59
C ALA A 70 6.58 4.27 1.50
N VAL A 71 6.07 3.20 0.85
CA VAL A 71 5.02 3.32 -0.17
C VAL A 71 3.71 2.75 0.36
N HIS A 72 2.69 3.59 0.39
CA HIS A 72 1.35 3.27 0.88
C HIS A 72 0.26 3.71 -0.10
N SER A 73 -0.87 3.00 -0.09
CA SER A 73 -2.11 3.58 -0.58
C SER A 73 -2.56 4.67 0.39
N PHE A 74 -2.89 5.85 -0.08
CA PHE A 74 -3.25 6.99 0.76
C PHE A 74 -4.41 6.67 1.72
N LYS A 75 -5.37 5.85 1.29
CA LYS A 75 -6.52 5.43 2.11
C LYS A 75 -6.14 4.59 3.34
N ASP A 76 -4.95 4.01 3.34
CA ASP A 76 -4.47 3.13 4.40
C ASP A 76 -3.68 3.91 5.47
N LEU A 77 -3.29 5.16 5.18
CA LEU A 77 -2.61 6.02 6.13
C LEU A 77 -3.54 6.45 7.27
N PRO A 78 -3.05 6.56 8.50
CA PRO A 78 -3.82 7.07 9.62
C PRO A 78 -4.12 8.57 9.44
N ALA A 79 -5.23 9.05 10.01
CA ALA A 79 -5.57 10.47 9.99
C ALA A 79 -4.56 11.34 10.76
N VAL A 80 -3.92 10.75 11.76
CA VAL A 80 -2.85 11.39 12.55
C VAL A 80 -1.61 10.51 12.40
N MET A 81 -0.58 11.06 11.79
CA MET A 81 0.72 10.41 11.61
C MET A 81 1.67 10.81 12.74
N ASP A 82 2.72 10.02 12.94
CA ASP A 82 3.82 10.40 13.83
C ASP A 82 4.45 11.71 13.31
N SER A 83 4.71 12.65 14.21
CA SER A 83 5.24 13.98 13.86
C SER A 83 6.64 13.97 13.25
N ARG A 84 7.33 12.83 13.32
CA ARG A 84 8.64 12.60 12.68
C ARG A 84 8.54 12.20 11.21
N LEU A 85 7.33 11.91 10.72
CA LEU A 85 7.06 11.43 9.37
C LEU A 85 6.22 12.45 8.60
N GLU A 86 6.41 12.49 7.30
CA GLU A 86 5.66 13.35 6.39
C GLU A 86 5.28 12.63 5.10
N ILE A 87 4.24 13.12 4.43
CA ILE A 87 3.90 12.68 3.08
C ILE A 87 4.69 13.54 2.09
N SER A 88 5.79 13.00 1.59
CA SER A 88 6.72 13.74 0.74
C SER A 88 6.23 13.87 -0.70
N ALA A 89 5.43 12.91 -1.20
CA ALA A 89 4.93 12.92 -2.57
C ALA A 89 3.65 12.09 -2.74
N VAL A 90 2.88 12.43 -3.76
CA VAL A 90 1.73 11.65 -4.25
C VAL A 90 1.86 11.53 -5.76
N LEU A 91 1.79 10.31 -6.30
CA LEU A 91 1.84 10.10 -7.73
C LEU A 91 0.58 10.64 -8.43
N LYS A 92 0.71 10.94 -9.73
CA LYS A 92 -0.44 11.25 -10.56
C LYS A 92 -1.47 10.11 -10.47
N ARG A 93 -2.74 10.47 -10.25
CA ARG A 93 -3.83 9.50 -10.17
C ARG A 93 -3.94 8.69 -11.46
N ASN A 94 -4.04 7.38 -11.32
CA ASN A 94 -4.38 6.48 -12.40
C ASN A 94 -5.86 6.67 -12.83
N ASP A 95 -6.25 6.02 -13.92
CA ASP A 95 -7.64 6.00 -14.38
C ASP A 95 -8.56 5.50 -13.24
N PRO A 96 -9.55 6.28 -12.79
CA PRO A 96 -10.40 5.91 -11.66
C PRO A 96 -11.58 5.01 -12.05
N ARG A 97 -11.72 4.65 -13.32
CA ARG A 97 -12.83 3.83 -13.78
C ARG A 97 -12.68 2.40 -13.28
N ASP A 98 -13.82 1.80 -12.92
CA ASP A 98 -13.86 0.38 -12.62
C ASP A 98 -13.55 -0.44 -13.87
N CYS A 99 -12.97 -1.61 -13.70
CA CYS A 99 -12.75 -2.56 -14.78
C CYS A 99 -13.61 -3.81 -14.57
N TYR A 100 -14.10 -4.34 -15.67
CA TYR A 100 -14.78 -5.61 -15.71
C TYR A 100 -13.89 -6.68 -16.37
N ILE A 101 -13.77 -7.82 -15.73
CA ILE A 101 -13.04 -8.96 -16.26
C ILE A 101 -14.04 -10.01 -16.71
N GLY A 102 -14.16 -10.22 -18.02
CA GLY A 102 -15.07 -11.18 -18.62
C GLY A 102 -15.78 -10.64 -19.86
N THR A 103 -16.82 -11.35 -20.31
CA THR A 103 -17.66 -10.94 -21.45
C THR A 103 -19.02 -10.47 -20.94
N LEU A 104 -19.35 -9.20 -21.18
CA LEU A 104 -20.68 -8.65 -20.87
C LEU A 104 -21.67 -9.05 -21.97
N PHE A 105 -22.80 -9.58 -21.57
CA PHE A 105 -23.95 -9.87 -22.41
C PHE A 105 -25.25 -9.51 -21.69
N PRO A 106 -26.37 -9.32 -22.40
CA PRO A 106 -27.65 -8.99 -21.76
C PRO A 106 -28.01 -10.01 -20.67
N LYS A 107 -28.36 -9.53 -19.47
CA LYS A 107 -28.66 -10.33 -18.26
C LYS A 107 -27.48 -11.11 -17.67
N ALA A 108 -26.22 -10.76 -17.99
CA ALA A 108 -25.07 -11.33 -17.31
C ALA A 108 -25.15 -11.11 -15.80
N LYS A 109 -24.80 -12.15 -15.03
CA LYS A 109 -24.63 -12.03 -13.58
C LYS A 109 -23.22 -11.55 -13.32
N VAL A 110 -23.09 -10.44 -12.61
CA VAL A 110 -21.81 -9.80 -12.27
C VAL A 110 -21.57 -9.96 -10.78
N GLY A 111 -20.40 -10.50 -10.42
CA GLY A 111 -19.92 -10.50 -9.04
C GLY A 111 -19.14 -9.21 -8.76
N THR A 112 -19.35 -8.65 -7.57
CA THR A 112 -18.61 -7.49 -7.10
C THR A 112 -18.32 -7.62 -5.62
N GLY A 113 -17.14 -7.12 -5.16
CA GLY A 113 -16.81 -6.97 -3.75
C GLY A 113 -17.24 -5.59 -3.19
N SER A 114 -17.81 -4.73 -4.04
CA SER A 114 -18.35 -3.44 -3.63
C SER A 114 -19.80 -3.57 -3.15
N PHE A 115 -20.16 -2.85 -2.11
CA PHE A 115 -21.53 -2.74 -1.59
C PHE A 115 -22.21 -1.52 -2.21
#